data_34aeb4ef5c0fe06c9b57ad869af2f3a6
#
_entry.id   34aeb4ef5c0fe06c9b57ad869af2f3a6
#
_cell.length_a   1.000
_cell.length_b   1.000
_cell.length_c   1.000
_cell.angle_alpha   90.00
_cell.angle_beta   90.00
_cell.angle_gamma   90.00
#
_symmetry.space_group_name_H-M   'P 1'
#
loop_
_entity.id
_entity.type
_entity.pdbx_description
1 polymer ?
#
loop_
_entity_poly.entity_id
_entity_poly.type
_entity_poly.pdbx_seq_one_letter_code
_entity_poly.pdbx_strand_id
1 'polypeptide(L)'
;MKVNIGTYSFGGIASYLGLGPTLLEKFQTIKSLGYDGVELLPVDLDNDVEDIKKWAAETGLEIVSIHAKPTEDIVKKMAALEGKAVIWAGTEFCDKEEAIALAKELDEMAAMAEPYGIKVGYHNHSKEFYMDQGLPLLAHVMENSSKCYLQLDCGWAMNAGTYPPSFIRKYKNRILAIHVKENCRVQGPGPKPASAKDVKDYAGPFAHVKELPLEERQKILDNFNAMSSSPEGKKRFEVQCKLGAPESNLDYQEIKNALDEQDFEAFWVVERENFYTDHDTCLKEDCAWLKANIK
;
A
#
# COMPACT_ATOMS: atom_id res chain seq x y z
N MET A 1 1.06 19.34 6.15
CA MET A 1 1.27 17.92 5.80
C MET A 1 0.76 17.68 4.38
N LYS A 2 1.51 16.94 3.54
CA LYS A 2 1.04 16.44 2.24
C LYS A 2 0.28 15.14 2.45
N VAL A 3 -0.86 14.99 1.76
CA VAL A 3 -1.69 13.79 1.80
C VAL A 3 -1.74 13.21 0.39
N ASN A 4 -1.25 12.00 0.24
CA ASN A 4 -1.24 11.27 -1.03
C ASN A 4 -2.29 10.15 -1.00
N ILE A 5 -2.55 9.53 -2.15
CA ILE A 5 -3.49 8.43 -2.25
C ILE A 5 -3.00 7.36 -3.22
N GLY A 6 -3.28 6.10 -2.90
CA GLY A 6 -3.03 4.99 -3.81
C GLY A 6 -4.02 4.99 -4.98
N THR A 7 -3.51 4.84 -6.21
CA THR A 7 -4.36 4.68 -7.41
C THR A 7 -5.22 3.42 -7.33
N TYR A 8 -4.88 2.49 -6.43
CA TYR A 8 -5.70 1.33 -6.09
C TYR A 8 -7.11 1.70 -5.65
N SER A 9 -7.26 2.79 -4.89
CA SER A 9 -8.57 3.27 -4.44
C SER A 9 -9.50 3.68 -5.60
N PHE A 10 -8.98 3.82 -6.83
CA PHE A 10 -9.73 4.20 -8.04
C PHE A 10 -9.86 3.03 -9.01
N GLY A 11 -10.63 2.04 -8.63
CA GLY A 11 -10.94 0.88 -9.48
C GLY A 11 -10.32 -0.44 -9.00
N GLY A 12 -9.34 -0.44 -8.11
CA GLY A 12 -8.78 -1.66 -7.53
C GLY A 12 -8.46 -2.74 -8.58
N ILE A 13 -9.07 -3.91 -8.43
CA ILE A 13 -8.98 -5.05 -9.35
C ILE A 13 -9.37 -4.69 -10.79
N ALA A 14 -10.37 -3.84 -11.01
CA ALA A 14 -10.79 -3.44 -12.36
C ALA A 14 -9.64 -2.75 -13.12
N SER A 15 -8.74 -2.03 -12.42
CA SER A 15 -7.56 -1.42 -13.02
C SER A 15 -6.61 -2.48 -13.61
N TYR A 16 -6.33 -3.55 -12.85
CA TYR A 16 -5.49 -4.66 -13.33
C TYR A 16 -6.11 -5.40 -14.52
N LEU A 17 -7.44 -5.44 -14.58
CA LEU A 17 -8.18 -6.06 -15.68
C LEU A 17 -8.32 -5.13 -16.90
N GLY A 18 -7.86 -3.87 -16.81
CA GLY A 18 -8.08 -2.88 -17.88
C GLY A 18 -9.55 -2.51 -18.07
N LEU A 19 -10.34 -2.58 -16.99
CA LEU A 19 -11.78 -2.28 -16.95
C LEU A 19 -12.09 -1.08 -16.04
N GLY A 20 -11.05 -0.53 -15.37
CA GLY A 20 -11.16 0.64 -14.50
C GLY A 20 -10.95 1.96 -15.27
N PRO A 21 -10.98 3.10 -14.54
CA PRO A 21 -10.63 4.39 -15.10
C PRO A 21 -9.21 4.40 -15.65
N THR A 22 -8.96 5.20 -16.68
CA THR A 22 -7.61 5.47 -17.18
C THR A 22 -6.79 6.21 -16.13
N LEU A 23 -5.46 6.16 -16.22
CA LEU A 23 -4.59 6.84 -15.26
C LEU A 23 -4.80 8.37 -15.28
N LEU A 24 -5.02 8.96 -16.45
CA LEU A 24 -5.35 10.38 -16.56
C LEU A 24 -6.65 10.74 -15.83
N GLU A 25 -7.71 9.95 -16.01
CA GLU A 25 -8.99 10.17 -15.29
C GLU A 25 -8.79 10.04 -13.78
N LYS A 26 -7.98 9.05 -13.32
CA LYS A 26 -7.62 8.93 -11.91
C LYS A 26 -6.92 10.21 -11.41
N PHE A 27 -5.90 10.69 -12.11
CA PHE A 27 -5.15 11.90 -11.71
C PHE A 27 -6.04 13.13 -11.62
N GLN A 28 -6.93 13.33 -12.61
CA GLN A 28 -7.88 14.45 -12.61
C GLN A 28 -8.84 14.37 -11.41
N THR A 29 -9.37 13.18 -11.13
CA THR A 29 -10.25 12.95 -9.98
C THR A 29 -9.49 13.17 -8.66
N ILE A 30 -8.33 12.56 -8.48
CA ILE A 30 -7.47 12.69 -7.29
C ILE A 30 -7.18 14.17 -6.99
N LYS A 31 -6.82 14.95 -8.02
CA LYS A 31 -6.59 16.38 -7.85
C LYS A 31 -7.84 17.13 -7.41
N SER A 32 -8.99 16.80 -8.00
CA SER A 32 -10.27 17.43 -7.64
C SER A 32 -10.70 17.15 -6.20
N LEU A 33 -10.28 16.03 -5.63
CA LEU A 33 -10.54 15.62 -4.25
C LEU A 33 -9.58 16.27 -3.24
N GLY A 34 -8.54 16.98 -3.72
CA GLY A 34 -7.64 17.77 -2.89
C GLY A 34 -6.35 17.07 -2.45
N TYR A 35 -6.00 15.92 -3.01
CA TYR A 35 -4.75 15.23 -2.74
C TYR A 35 -3.54 15.94 -3.35
N ASP A 36 -2.35 15.68 -2.80
CA ASP A 36 -1.09 16.31 -3.18
C ASP A 36 -0.21 15.41 -4.05
N GLY A 37 -0.44 14.10 -4.01
CA GLY A 37 0.33 13.14 -4.79
C GLY A 37 -0.31 11.75 -4.84
N VAL A 38 0.37 10.85 -5.52
CA VAL A 38 -0.13 9.50 -5.81
C VAL A 38 0.91 8.42 -5.54
N GLU A 39 0.42 7.28 -5.10
CA GLU A 39 1.11 6.00 -5.17
C GLU A 39 0.54 5.21 -6.34
N LEU A 40 1.40 4.76 -7.24
CA LEU A 40 1.03 4.03 -8.46
C LEU A 40 0.85 2.54 -8.21
N LEU A 41 0.17 1.88 -9.15
CA LEU A 41 0.17 0.43 -9.31
C LEU A 41 1.09 0.02 -10.48
N PRO A 42 1.55 -1.24 -10.55
CA PRO A 42 2.33 -1.73 -11.68
C PRO A 42 1.63 -1.51 -13.03
N VAL A 43 0.32 -1.68 -13.05
CA VAL A 43 -0.53 -1.50 -14.23
C VAL A 43 -0.57 -0.05 -14.73
N ASP A 44 -0.29 0.92 -13.89
CA ASP A 44 -0.23 2.33 -14.27
C ASP A 44 1.01 2.60 -15.14
N LEU A 45 2.09 1.80 -14.99
CA LEU A 45 3.31 1.86 -15.82
C LEU A 45 3.17 1.18 -17.19
N ASP A 46 2.01 0.70 -17.56
CA ASP A 46 1.68 0.31 -18.94
C ASP A 46 1.51 1.55 -19.85
N ASN A 47 1.30 2.72 -19.24
CA ASN A 47 1.33 4.01 -19.94
C ASN A 47 2.79 4.44 -20.20
N ASP A 48 2.98 5.26 -21.21
CA ASP A 48 4.30 5.84 -21.48
C ASP A 48 4.73 6.74 -20.31
N VAL A 49 5.99 6.67 -19.93
CA VAL A 49 6.56 7.44 -18.81
C VAL A 49 6.42 8.95 -19.05
N GLU A 50 6.61 9.42 -20.27
CA GLU A 50 6.46 10.85 -20.61
C GLU A 50 4.99 11.30 -20.53
N ASP A 51 4.03 10.45 -20.87
CA ASP A 51 2.61 10.73 -20.67
C ASP A 51 2.28 10.83 -19.18
N ILE A 52 2.77 9.91 -18.36
CA ILE A 52 2.56 9.94 -16.90
C ILE A 52 3.14 11.25 -16.32
N LYS A 53 4.37 11.63 -16.70
CA LYS A 53 5.01 12.88 -16.27
C LYS A 53 4.18 14.10 -16.66
N LYS A 54 3.71 14.13 -17.89
CA LYS A 54 2.85 15.20 -18.40
C LYS A 54 1.57 15.32 -17.58
N TRP A 55 0.86 14.21 -17.34
CA TRP A 55 -0.38 14.22 -16.56
C TRP A 55 -0.16 14.61 -15.10
N ALA A 56 0.94 14.15 -14.49
CA ALA A 56 1.34 14.57 -13.15
C ALA A 56 1.61 16.08 -13.08
N ALA A 57 2.32 16.64 -14.06
CA ALA A 57 2.60 18.08 -14.15
C ALA A 57 1.31 18.90 -14.39
N GLU A 58 0.42 18.46 -15.28
CA GLU A 58 -0.84 19.13 -15.59
C GLU A 58 -1.79 19.16 -14.38
N THR A 59 -1.80 18.10 -13.57
CA THR A 59 -2.62 18.02 -12.36
C THR A 59 -1.90 18.57 -11.12
N GLY A 60 -0.60 18.76 -11.18
CA GLY A 60 0.23 19.17 -10.03
C GLY A 60 0.24 18.12 -8.92
N LEU A 61 0.19 16.84 -9.27
CA LEU A 61 0.34 15.71 -8.35
C LEU A 61 1.80 15.24 -8.32
N GLU A 62 2.31 14.96 -7.12
CA GLU A 62 3.60 14.28 -6.97
C GLU A 62 3.42 12.77 -7.12
N ILE A 63 4.38 12.09 -7.77
CA ILE A 63 4.46 10.63 -7.75
C ILE A 63 5.35 10.26 -6.59
N VAL A 64 4.78 9.71 -5.50
CA VAL A 64 5.54 9.43 -4.28
C VAL A 64 6.09 8.00 -4.25
N SER A 65 5.33 7.03 -4.70
CA SER A 65 5.71 5.62 -4.64
C SER A 65 4.96 4.78 -5.68
N ILE A 66 5.34 3.52 -5.76
CA ILE A 66 4.62 2.49 -6.51
C ILE A 66 4.57 1.20 -5.70
N HIS A 67 3.43 0.53 -5.70
CA HIS A 67 3.30 -0.84 -5.20
C HIS A 67 3.76 -1.84 -6.26
N ALA A 68 5.03 -2.21 -6.27
CA ALA A 68 5.59 -3.19 -7.21
C ALA A 68 6.75 -3.96 -6.58
N LYS A 69 7.05 -5.15 -7.10
CA LYS A 69 8.34 -5.80 -6.81
C LYS A 69 9.46 -4.94 -7.40
N PRO A 70 10.47 -4.55 -6.61
CA PRO A 70 11.58 -3.71 -7.07
C PRO A 70 12.46 -4.44 -8.09
N THR A 71 12.20 -4.23 -9.37
CA THR A 71 13.07 -4.63 -10.49
C THR A 71 13.82 -3.42 -11.03
N GLU A 72 14.93 -3.65 -11.72
CA GLU A 72 15.71 -2.55 -12.28
C GLU A 72 14.89 -1.69 -13.27
N ASP A 73 13.99 -2.30 -14.04
CA ASP A 73 13.06 -1.60 -14.94
C ASP A 73 12.11 -0.68 -14.19
N ILE A 74 11.44 -1.19 -13.15
CA ILE A 74 10.53 -0.41 -12.30
C ILE A 74 11.28 0.75 -11.62
N VAL A 75 12.48 0.48 -11.10
CA VAL A 75 13.32 1.50 -10.44
C VAL A 75 13.70 2.61 -11.42
N LYS A 76 14.11 2.27 -12.65
CA LYS A 76 14.43 3.25 -13.70
C LYS A 76 13.22 4.09 -14.09
N LYS A 77 12.04 3.47 -14.27
CA LYS A 77 10.79 4.19 -14.56
C LYS A 77 10.43 5.14 -13.42
N MET A 78 10.51 4.68 -12.18
CA MET A 78 10.23 5.52 -11.02
C MET A 78 11.22 6.68 -10.89
N ALA A 79 12.51 6.46 -11.17
CA ALA A 79 13.50 7.55 -11.19
C ALA A 79 13.19 8.57 -12.31
N ALA A 80 12.81 8.12 -13.51
CA ALA A 80 12.38 8.99 -14.60
C ALA A 80 11.12 9.80 -14.25
N LEU A 81 10.22 9.24 -13.45
CA LEU A 81 9.00 9.89 -12.93
C LEU A 81 9.27 10.80 -11.71
N GLU A 82 10.53 10.97 -11.28
CA GLU A 82 10.91 11.69 -10.05
C GLU A 82 10.25 11.10 -8.78
N GLY A 83 9.85 9.83 -8.85
CA GLY A 83 9.30 9.09 -7.73
C GLY A 83 10.31 8.90 -6.59
N LYS A 84 9.81 8.56 -5.41
CA LYS A 84 10.66 8.46 -4.20
C LYS A 84 10.95 7.02 -3.81
N ALA A 85 10.02 6.09 -4.08
CA ALA A 85 10.13 4.73 -3.59
C ALA A 85 9.45 3.70 -4.49
N VAL A 86 9.96 2.47 -4.41
CA VAL A 86 9.28 1.25 -4.86
C VAL A 86 8.99 0.40 -3.64
N ILE A 87 7.73 0.09 -3.42
CA ILE A 87 7.23 -0.63 -2.25
C ILE A 87 6.73 -2.00 -2.68
N TRP A 88 7.32 -3.06 -2.14
CA TRP A 88 6.82 -4.41 -2.40
C TRP A 88 5.62 -4.71 -1.49
N ALA A 89 4.44 -4.70 -2.08
CA ALA A 89 3.18 -4.98 -1.41
C ALA A 89 2.71 -6.39 -1.77
N GLY A 90 3.02 -7.34 -0.92
CA GLY A 90 2.51 -8.70 -1.04
C GLY A 90 3.49 -9.71 -1.63
N THR A 91 4.05 -10.48 -0.74
CA THR A 91 4.69 -11.76 -1.01
C THR A 91 4.28 -12.72 0.11
N GLU A 92 4.59 -14.00 -0.04
CA GLU A 92 4.31 -15.00 0.99
C GLU A 92 5.60 -15.35 1.72
N PHE A 93 5.51 -15.48 3.05
CA PHE A 93 6.53 -16.03 3.93
C PHE A 93 5.86 -16.47 5.23
N CYS A 94 6.18 -17.64 5.72
CA CYS A 94 5.40 -18.28 6.77
C CYS A 94 6.17 -18.52 8.08
N ASP A 95 7.46 -18.27 8.10
CA ASP A 95 8.32 -18.47 9.26
C ASP A 95 9.51 -17.50 9.26
N LYS A 96 10.30 -17.53 10.32
CA LYS A 96 11.48 -16.68 10.50
C LYS A 96 12.52 -16.88 9.41
N GLU A 97 12.75 -18.09 8.97
CA GLU A 97 13.74 -18.42 7.96
C GLU A 97 13.40 -17.77 6.62
N GLU A 98 12.13 -17.84 6.22
CA GLU A 98 11.63 -17.18 5.01
C GLU A 98 11.61 -15.65 5.17
N ALA A 99 11.27 -15.13 6.35
CA ALA A 99 11.35 -13.70 6.64
C ALA A 99 12.78 -13.15 6.54
N ILE A 100 13.79 -13.92 7.01
CA ILE A 100 15.21 -13.57 6.86
C ILE A 100 15.64 -13.63 5.39
N ALA A 101 15.15 -14.61 4.64
CA ALA A 101 15.43 -14.69 3.19
C ALA A 101 14.86 -13.47 2.45
N LEU A 102 13.62 -13.08 2.74
CA LEU A 102 13.00 -11.88 2.20
C LEU A 102 13.77 -10.62 2.58
N ALA A 103 14.24 -10.50 3.83
CA ALA A 103 15.03 -9.35 4.28
C ALA A 103 16.30 -9.17 3.44
N LYS A 104 17.00 -10.25 3.11
CA LYS A 104 18.18 -10.22 2.24
C LYS A 104 17.84 -9.81 0.81
N GLU A 105 16.77 -10.38 0.25
CA GLU A 105 16.28 -10.03 -1.08
C GLU A 105 15.93 -8.53 -1.17
N LEU A 106 15.24 -8.00 -0.15
CA LEU A 106 14.93 -6.57 -0.06
C LEU A 106 16.17 -5.68 0.04
N ASP A 107 17.21 -6.11 0.78
CA ASP A 107 18.48 -5.39 0.88
C ASP A 107 19.25 -5.37 -0.46
N GLU A 108 19.22 -6.48 -1.22
CA GLU A 108 19.79 -6.57 -2.56
C GLU A 108 19.05 -5.64 -3.55
N MET A 109 17.72 -5.62 -3.50
CA MET A 109 16.89 -4.69 -4.28
C MET A 109 17.15 -3.24 -3.90
N ALA A 110 17.31 -2.93 -2.61
CA ALA A 110 17.62 -1.59 -2.13
C ALA A 110 19.01 -1.13 -2.62
N ALA A 111 20.00 -2.03 -2.60
CA ALA A 111 21.33 -1.73 -3.14
C ALA A 111 21.31 -1.48 -4.67
N MET A 112 20.48 -2.21 -5.42
CA MET A 112 20.27 -2.00 -6.86
C MET A 112 19.58 -0.66 -7.13
N ALA A 113 18.64 -0.22 -6.27
CA ALA A 113 17.87 1.01 -6.44
C ALA A 113 18.63 2.28 -5.98
N GLU A 114 19.60 2.13 -5.08
CA GLU A 114 20.35 3.24 -4.47
C GLU A 114 21.01 4.21 -5.49
N PRO A 115 21.66 3.75 -6.59
CA PRO A 115 22.24 4.64 -7.60
C PRO A 115 21.22 5.53 -8.33
N TYR A 116 19.95 5.15 -8.31
CA TYR A 116 18.85 5.89 -8.92
C TYR A 116 18.15 6.85 -7.95
N GLY A 117 18.59 6.91 -6.68
CA GLY A 117 17.97 7.72 -5.65
C GLY A 117 16.60 7.19 -5.18
N ILE A 118 16.25 5.95 -5.54
CA ILE A 118 14.97 5.33 -5.20
C ILE A 118 15.11 4.48 -3.94
N LYS A 119 14.23 4.69 -2.97
CA LYS A 119 14.15 3.86 -1.77
C LYS A 119 13.32 2.60 -2.03
N VAL A 120 13.72 1.50 -1.41
CA VAL A 120 12.96 0.25 -1.45
C VAL A 120 12.31 0.01 -0.10
N GLY A 121 11.02 -0.33 -0.11
CA GLY A 121 10.25 -0.63 1.08
C GLY A 121 9.41 -1.89 0.94
N TYR A 122 8.90 -2.36 2.07
CA TYR A 122 7.92 -3.42 2.17
C TYR A 122 6.61 -2.86 2.72
N HIS A 123 5.47 -3.35 2.24
CA HIS A 123 4.14 -3.01 2.76
C HIS A 123 3.50 -4.24 3.40
N ASN A 124 2.92 -4.05 4.58
CA ASN A 124 2.27 -5.12 5.33
C ASN A 124 0.75 -5.17 5.14
N HIS A 125 0.22 -6.37 5.29
CA HIS A 125 -1.17 -6.63 5.65
C HIS A 125 -1.22 -7.17 7.10
N SER A 126 -2.34 -7.79 7.50
CA SER A 126 -2.44 -8.40 8.83
C SER A 126 -1.58 -9.66 8.99
N LYS A 127 -1.44 -10.46 7.93
CA LYS A 127 -0.74 -11.77 7.95
C LYS A 127 0.72 -11.68 8.37
N GLU A 128 1.40 -10.58 8.07
CA GLU A 128 2.80 -10.34 8.42
C GLU A 128 3.01 -10.13 9.93
N PHE A 129 1.93 -9.94 10.67
CA PHE A 129 1.95 -9.92 12.14
C PHE A 129 1.70 -11.30 12.78
N TYR A 130 1.61 -12.37 11.99
CA TYR A 130 1.61 -13.73 12.53
C TYR A 130 2.88 -13.97 13.35
N MET A 131 2.69 -14.54 14.56
CA MET A 131 3.79 -14.74 15.50
C MET A 131 4.54 -16.02 15.18
N ASP A 132 5.84 -15.91 14.98
CA ASP A 132 6.76 -17.04 14.87
C ASP A 132 7.99 -16.80 15.74
N GLN A 133 8.41 -17.82 16.50
CA GLN A 133 9.55 -17.75 17.40
C GLN A 133 9.59 -16.49 18.30
N GLY A 134 8.43 -16.05 18.78
CA GLY A 134 8.29 -14.94 19.75
C GLY A 134 8.25 -13.53 19.14
N LEU A 135 8.31 -13.39 17.81
CA LEU A 135 8.19 -12.12 17.11
C LEU A 135 7.20 -12.22 15.95
N PRO A 136 6.56 -11.11 15.54
CA PRO A 136 5.84 -11.06 14.26
C PRO A 136 6.79 -11.33 13.09
N LEU A 137 6.28 -11.96 12.03
CA LEU A 137 7.04 -12.21 10.80
C LEU A 137 7.64 -10.91 10.23
N LEU A 138 6.86 -9.82 10.22
CA LEU A 138 7.36 -8.51 9.79
C LEU A 138 8.53 -8.02 10.64
N ALA A 139 8.53 -8.28 11.95
CA ALA A 139 9.64 -7.93 12.81
C ALA A 139 10.91 -8.71 12.44
N HIS A 140 10.80 -10.00 12.08
CA HIS A 140 11.94 -10.76 11.58
C HIS A 140 12.51 -10.15 10.29
N VAL A 141 11.67 -9.66 9.37
CA VAL A 141 12.14 -8.92 8.17
C VAL A 141 12.90 -7.67 8.59
N MET A 142 12.30 -6.83 9.43
CA MET A 142 12.88 -5.54 9.82
C MET A 142 14.18 -5.67 10.64
N GLU A 143 14.30 -6.70 11.46
CA GLU A 143 15.50 -6.95 12.29
C GLU A 143 16.66 -7.57 11.50
N ASN A 144 16.38 -8.20 10.36
CA ASN A 144 17.39 -8.87 9.52
C ASN A 144 17.69 -8.12 8.21
N SER A 145 17.00 -7.01 7.94
CA SER A 145 17.30 -6.09 6.84
C SER A 145 17.98 -4.83 7.38
N SER A 146 18.95 -4.33 6.64
CA SER A 146 19.67 -3.09 6.97
C SER A 146 19.30 -1.90 6.07
N LYS A 147 18.72 -2.17 4.89
CA LYS A 147 18.44 -1.16 3.85
C LYS A 147 16.95 -1.00 3.52
N CYS A 148 16.14 -2.02 3.78
CA CYS A 148 14.72 -1.95 3.47
C CYS A 148 13.99 -1.00 4.42
N TYR A 149 13.15 -0.16 3.88
CA TYR A 149 12.18 0.65 4.61
C TYR A 149 10.85 -0.09 4.77
N LEU A 150 9.99 0.44 5.63
CA LEU A 150 8.62 -0.02 5.79
C LEU A 150 7.64 1.06 5.36
N GLN A 151 6.66 0.69 4.56
CA GLN A 151 5.39 1.39 4.47
C GLN A 151 4.43 0.65 5.41
N LEU A 152 4.18 1.23 6.58
CA LEU A 152 3.30 0.61 7.56
C LEU A 152 1.83 0.89 7.23
N ASP A 153 1.07 -0.14 6.88
CA ASP A 153 -0.39 -0.04 6.87
C ASP A 153 -0.91 -0.09 8.31
N CYS A 154 -1.37 1.07 8.79
CA CYS A 154 -1.80 1.23 10.18
C CYS A 154 -3.10 0.47 10.48
N GLY A 155 -4.00 0.39 9.50
CA GLY A 155 -5.26 -0.34 9.64
C GLY A 155 -5.04 -1.85 9.75
N TRP A 156 -4.23 -2.42 8.87
CA TRP A 156 -3.90 -3.84 8.93
C TRP A 156 -3.05 -4.21 10.14
N ALA A 157 -2.13 -3.32 10.57
CA ALA A 157 -1.38 -3.52 11.81
C ALA A 157 -2.31 -3.55 13.03
N MET A 158 -3.22 -2.58 13.14
CA MET A 158 -4.21 -2.54 14.22
C MET A 158 -5.18 -3.72 14.16
N ASN A 159 -5.64 -4.11 12.97
CA ASN A 159 -6.46 -5.31 12.80
C ASN A 159 -5.78 -6.58 13.31
N ALA A 160 -4.47 -6.68 13.13
CA ALA A 160 -3.66 -7.78 13.64
C ALA A 160 -3.38 -7.70 15.16
N GLY A 161 -3.74 -6.60 15.82
CA GLY A 161 -3.50 -6.37 17.25
C GLY A 161 -2.17 -5.68 17.56
N THR A 162 -1.52 -5.09 16.56
CA THR A 162 -0.29 -4.34 16.74
C THR A 162 -0.58 -2.84 16.72
N TYR A 163 -0.19 -2.13 17.81
CA TYR A 163 -0.39 -0.69 17.93
C TYR A 163 0.64 0.09 17.10
N PRO A 164 0.23 0.79 16.01
CA PRO A 164 1.14 1.39 15.06
C PRO A 164 2.17 2.34 15.66
N PRO A 165 1.85 3.29 16.58
CA PRO A 165 2.86 4.19 17.15
C PRO A 165 4.01 3.47 17.86
N SER A 166 3.74 2.38 18.57
CA SER A 166 4.78 1.59 19.23
C SER A 166 5.69 0.89 18.21
N PHE A 167 5.09 0.38 17.11
CA PHE A 167 5.84 -0.27 16.04
C PHE A 167 6.70 0.73 15.27
N ILE A 168 6.19 1.94 15.02
CA ILE A 168 6.92 3.05 14.40
C ILE A 168 8.16 3.42 15.24
N ARG A 169 8.00 3.63 16.55
CA ARG A 169 9.12 3.95 17.46
C ARG A 169 10.14 2.83 17.53
N LYS A 170 9.69 1.56 17.54
CA LYS A 170 10.61 0.41 17.53
C LYS A 170 11.52 0.41 16.29
N TYR A 171 11.00 0.79 15.15
CA TYR A 171 11.73 0.83 13.88
C TYR A 171 11.97 2.27 13.39
N LYS A 172 12.23 3.18 14.32
CA LYS A 172 12.56 4.58 14.04
C LYS A 172 13.63 4.69 12.94
N ASN A 173 13.45 5.66 12.05
CA ASN A 173 14.26 5.88 10.85
C ASN A 173 14.15 4.79 9.76
N ARG A 174 13.16 3.91 9.89
CA ARG A 174 12.90 2.86 8.91
C ARG A 174 11.47 2.93 8.35
N ILE A 175 10.61 3.84 8.85
CA ILE A 175 9.22 3.99 8.38
C ILE A 175 9.18 5.07 7.30
N LEU A 176 9.22 4.66 6.05
CA LEU A 176 9.23 5.56 4.89
C LEU A 176 7.87 6.17 4.60
N ALA A 177 6.84 5.38 4.81
CA ALA A 177 5.46 5.78 4.57
C ALA A 177 4.50 5.09 5.54
N ILE A 178 3.31 5.63 5.66
CA ILE A 178 2.18 4.92 6.24
C ILE A 178 1.04 4.83 5.21
N HIS A 179 0.33 3.70 5.22
CA HIS A 179 -1.00 3.65 4.66
C HIS A 179 -2.01 4.08 5.74
N VAL A 180 -2.79 5.09 5.37
CA VAL A 180 -3.92 5.56 6.16
C VAL A 180 -5.13 4.71 5.77
N LYS A 181 -5.34 3.67 6.54
CA LYS A 181 -6.48 2.76 6.40
C LYS A 181 -7.15 2.66 7.78
N GLU A 182 -8.36 3.15 7.90
CA GLU A 182 -9.05 3.21 9.18
C GLU A 182 -9.44 1.81 9.67
N ASN A 183 -9.48 1.67 10.98
CA ASN A 183 -9.81 0.41 11.64
C ASN A 183 -10.65 0.64 12.91
N CYS A 184 -11.67 -0.17 13.13
CA CYS A 184 -12.50 -0.12 14.33
C CYS A 184 -12.58 -1.47 15.08
N ARG A 185 -11.90 -2.51 14.61
CA ARG A 185 -11.91 -3.84 15.23
C ARG A 185 -10.56 -4.54 15.11
N VAL A 186 -10.27 -5.39 16.07
CA VAL A 186 -9.12 -6.30 16.07
C VAL A 186 -9.62 -7.72 15.81
N GLN A 187 -9.17 -8.33 14.72
CA GLN A 187 -9.50 -9.71 14.35
C GLN A 187 -8.31 -10.66 14.51
N GLY A 188 -7.10 -10.11 14.66
CA GLY A 188 -5.85 -10.86 14.67
C GLY A 188 -5.20 -10.99 13.28
N PRO A 189 -4.00 -11.58 13.22
CA PRO A 189 -3.22 -11.70 11.97
C PRO A 189 -3.81 -12.70 10.97
N GLY A 190 -4.81 -13.46 11.37
CA GLY A 190 -5.35 -14.56 10.57
C GLY A 190 -4.57 -15.89 10.72
N PRO A 191 -4.82 -16.85 9.83
CA PRO A 191 -4.10 -18.12 9.83
C PRO A 191 -2.63 -17.93 9.47
N LYS A 192 -1.80 -18.95 9.74
CA LYS A 192 -0.41 -18.95 9.31
C LYS A 192 -0.33 -18.71 7.80
N PRO A 193 0.51 -17.76 7.33
CA PRO A 193 0.68 -17.50 5.91
C PRO A 193 1.20 -18.71 5.15
N ALA A 194 1.01 -18.71 3.83
CA ALA A 194 1.60 -19.72 2.96
C ALA A 194 3.12 -19.56 2.89
N SER A 195 3.83 -20.67 2.64
CA SER A 195 5.26 -20.61 2.39
C SER A 195 5.55 -20.00 1.02
N ALA A 196 6.62 -19.22 0.93
CA ALA A 196 7.12 -18.70 -0.35
C ALA A 196 7.41 -19.82 -1.36
N LYS A 197 7.76 -21.04 -0.89
CA LYS A 197 8.06 -22.21 -1.71
C LYS A 197 6.82 -22.82 -2.36
N ASP A 198 5.64 -22.58 -1.79
CA ASP A 198 4.37 -23.10 -2.28
C ASP A 198 3.74 -22.20 -3.36
N VAL A 199 4.23 -20.98 -3.46
CA VAL A 199 3.76 -20.00 -4.45
C VAL A 199 4.66 -20.07 -5.68
N LYS A 200 4.18 -20.77 -6.70
CA LYS A 200 4.85 -20.82 -8.02
C LYS A 200 4.59 -19.49 -8.76
N ASP A 201 5.67 -18.84 -9.17
CA ASP A 201 5.65 -17.61 -9.98
C ASP A 201 4.72 -16.51 -9.48
N TYR A 202 5.15 -15.78 -8.46
CA TYR A 202 4.42 -14.61 -8.00
C TYR A 202 4.64 -13.39 -8.92
N ALA A 203 4.09 -13.48 -10.14
CA ALA A 203 3.90 -12.29 -10.98
C ALA A 203 2.66 -11.47 -10.52
N GLY A 204 2.10 -11.85 -9.35
CA GLY A 204 0.84 -11.34 -8.82
C GLY A 204 -0.38 -12.10 -9.39
N PRO A 205 -1.48 -12.14 -8.63
CA PRO A 205 -2.69 -12.86 -9.04
C PRO A 205 -3.33 -12.32 -10.33
N PHE A 206 -2.84 -11.19 -10.83
CA PHE A 206 -3.36 -10.49 -12.00
C PHE A 206 -2.33 -10.36 -13.14
N ALA A 207 -1.18 -11.05 -13.04
CA ALA A 207 -0.25 -11.13 -14.16
C ALA A 207 -0.96 -11.71 -15.39
N HIS A 208 -0.71 -11.12 -16.56
CA HIS A 208 -1.26 -11.54 -17.86
C HIS A 208 -2.80 -11.50 -17.99
N VAL A 209 -3.57 -11.07 -16.98
CA VAL A 209 -5.03 -11.01 -17.09
C VAL A 209 -5.50 -10.02 -18.16
N LYS A 210 -4.73 -8.98 -18.47
CA LYS A 210 -5.08 -8.05 -19.58
C LYS A 210 -5.00 -8.70 -20.96
N GLU A 211 -4.26 -9.79 -21.11
CA GLU A 211 -4.12 -10.55 -22.34
C GLU A 211 -5.37 -11.41 -22.64
N LEU A 212 -6.19 -11.62 -21.60
CA LEU A 212 -7.44 -12.39 -21.74
C LEU A 212 -8.48 -11.61 -22.56
N PRO A 213 -9.38 -12.33 -23.26
CA PRO A 213 -10.54 -11.72 -23.89
C PRO A 213 -11.38 -10.89 -22.93
N LEU A 214 -11.98 -9.81 -23.42
CA LEU A 214 -12.79 -8.89 -22.61
C LEU A 214 -13.84 -9.61 -21.75
N GLU A 215 -14.53 -10.60 -22.35
CA GLU A 215 -15.56 -11.39 -21.67
C GLU A 215 -15.00 -12.18 -20.46
N GLU A 216 -13.78 -12.72 -20.58
CA GLU A 216 -13.13 -13.44 -19.48
C GLU A 216 -12.69 -12.47 -18.38
N ARG A 217 -12.14 -11.31 -18.73
CA ARG A 217 -11.79 -10.26 -17.77
C ARG A 217 -13.02 -9.77 -17.00
N GLN A 218 -14.15 -9.60 -17.70
CA GLN A 218 -15.41 -9.21 -17.06
C GLN A 218 -15.88 -10.28 -16.08
N LYS A 219 -15.83 -11.58 -16.45
CA LYS A 219 -16.16 -12.67 -15.53
C LYS A 219 -15.29 -12.69 -14.27
N ILE A 220 -14.00 -12.40 -14.40
CA ILE A 220 -13.09 -12.29 -13.24
C ILE A 220 -13.56 -11.17 -12.33
N LEU A 221 -13.86 -9.99 -12.87
CA LEU A 221 -14.36 -8.84 -12.11
C LEU A 221 -15.70 -9.16 -11.42
N ASP A 222 -16.64 -9.77 -12.14
CA ASP A 222 -17.95 -10.13 -11.60
C ASP A 222 -17.83 -11.14 -10.44
N ASN A 223 -16.96 -12.15 -10.59
CA ASN A 223 -16.67 -13.11 -9.51
C ASN A 223 -16.04 -12.45 -8.30
N PHE A 224 -15.09 -11.51 -8.50
CA PHE A 224 -14.48 -10.75 -7.41
C PHE A 224 -15.53 -9.91 -6.69
N ASN A 225 -16.37 -9.19 -7.41
CA ASN A 225 -17.44 -8.38 -6.84
C ASN A 225 -18.46 -9.23 -6.07
N ALA A 226 -18.81 -10.40 -6.60
CA ALA A 226 -19.69 -11.35 -5.92
C ALA A 226 -19.07 -11.87 -4.62
N MET A 227 -17.78 -12.24 -4.66
CA MET A 227 -17.05 -12.66 -3.46
C MET A 227 -16.95 -11.54 -2.41
N SER A 228 -16.62 -10.32 -2.83
CA SER A 228 -16.53 -9.16 -1.92
C SER A 228 -17.87 -8.79 -1.31
N SER A 229 -18.97 -9.03 -2.04
CA SER A 229 -20.34 -8.78 -1.58
C SER A 229 -20.93 -9.93 -0.77
N SER A 230 -20.25 -11.08 -0.69
CA SER A 230 -20.67 -12.21 0.14
C SER A 230 -20.64 -11.86 1.64
N PRO A 231 -21.31 -12.60 2.52
CA PRO A 231 -21.23 -12.41 3.96
C PRO A 231 -19.78 -12.46 4.49
N GLU A 232 -18.97 -13.38 3.96
CA GLU A 232 -17.57 -13.54 4.31
C GLU A 232 -16.72 -12.36 3.81
N GLY A 233 -16.95 -11.91 2.57
CA GLY A 233 -16.27 -10.75 2.00
C GLY A 233 -16.59 -9.46 2.76
N LYS A 234 -17.87 -9.24 3.08
CA LYS A 234 -18.29 -8.09 3.90
C LYS A 234 -17.64 -8.08 5.27
N LYS A 235 -17.47 -9.24 5.88
CA LYS A 235 -16.82 -9.38 7.18
C LYS A 235 -15.39 -8.85 7.20
N ARG A 236 -14.66 -8.99 6.08
CA ARG A 236 -13.33 -8.40 5.89
C ARG A 236 -13.36 -6.87 6.00
N PHE A 237 -14.42 -6.24 5.53
CA PHE A 237 -14.56 -4.78 5.51
C PHE A 237 -15.24 -4.20 6.75
N GLU A 238 -15.83 -5.04 7.64
CA GLU A 238 -16.42 -4.61 8.91
C GLU A 238 -15.42 -3.93 9.86
N VAL A 239 -14.12 -4.14 9.63
CA VAL A 239 -13.05 -3.51 10.40
C VAL A 239 -12.78 -2.07 9.97
N GLN A 240 -13.27 -1.66 8.80
CA GLN A 240 -13.04 -0.33 8.25
C GLN A 240 -14.18 0.61 8.64
N CYS A 241 -13.83 1.81 9.09
CA CYS A 241 -14.76 2.87 9.42
C CYS A 241 -14.34 4.19 8.75
N LYS A 242 -15.05 5.29 9.02
CA LYS A 242 -14.68 6.62 8.59
C LYS A 242 -13.45 7.10 9.38
N LEU A 243 -12.56 7.87 8.75
CA LEU A 243 -11.44 8.52 9.45
C LEU A 243 -11.95 9.41 10.58
N GLY A 244 -11.39 9.20 11.78
CA GLY A 244 -11.77 9.92 12.98
C GLY A 244 -13.16 9.61 13.52
N ALA A 245 -13.79 8.51 13.09
CA ALA A 245 -15.05 8.05 13.66
C ALA A 245 -14.88 7.67 15.14
N PRO A 246 -15.93 7.82 15.97
CA PRO A 246 -15.84 7.47 17.40
C PRO A 246 -15.47 6.00 17.66
N GLU A 247 -15.81 5.10 16.75
CA GLU A 247 -15.48 3.68 16.81
C GLU A 247 -14.06 3.34 16.35
N SER A 248 -13.31 4.32 15.81
CA SER A 248 -11.91 4.12 15.41
C SER A 248 -11.05 3.74 16.60
N ASN A 249 -10.14 2.79 16.40
CA ASN A 249 -9.12 2.41 17.37
C ASN A 249 -7.71 2.91 16.96
N LEU A 250 -7.63 3.79 15.95
CA LEU A 250 -6.40 4.44 15.50
C LEU A 250 -6.35 5.89 15.94
N ASP A 251 -5.24 6.28 16.56
CA ASP A 251 -4.90 7.67 16.89
C ASP A 251 -3.87 8.18 15.88
N TYR A 252 -4.34 8.85 14.83
CA TYR A 252 -3.47 9.38 13.78
C TYR A 252 -2.59 10.54 14.25
N GLN A 253 -2.98 11.30 15.29
CA GLN A 253 -2.08 12.29 15.87
C GLN A 253 -0.92 11.61 16.60
N GLU A 254 -1.17 10.51 17.30
CA GLU A 254 -0.10 9.76 17.97
C GLU A 254 0.79 9.01 16.96
N ILE A 255 0.23 8.56 15.84
CA ILE A 255 1.02 8.05 14.69
C ILE A 255 1.95 9.16 14.17
N LYS A 256 1.42 10.38 13.97
CA LYS A 256 2.21 11.53 13.55
C LYS A 256 3.33 11.83 14.54
N ASN A 257 3.03 11.89 15.84
CA ASN A 257 4.00 12.12 16.89
C ASN A 257 5.14 11.09 16.83
N ALA A 258 4.82 9.80 16.63
CA ALA A 258 5.83 8.76 16.52
C ALA A 258 6.68 8.89 15.24
N LEU A 259 6.09 9.35 14.12
CA LEU A 259 6.81 9.61 12.88
C LEU A 259 7.72 10.83 13.00
N ASP A 260 7.31 11.87 13.73
CA ASP A 260 8.11 13.08 13.94
C ASP A 260 9.38 12.85 14.80
N GLU A 261 9.46 11.71 15.46
CA GLU A 261 10.69 11.29 16.13
C GLU A 261 11.77 10.81 15.16
N GLN A 262 11.44 10.59 13.86
CA GLN A 262 12.39 10.19 12.82
C GLN A 262 13.20 11.38 12.29
N ASP A 263 14.34 11.10 11.65
CA ASP A 263 15.23 12.10 11.06
C ASP A 263 14.76 12.56 9.66
N PHE A 264 13.66 12.02 9.15
CA PHE A 264 13.06 12.38 7.86
C PHE A 264 11.53 12.28 7.93
N GLU A 265 10.85 12.99 7.02
CA GLU A 265 9.39 12.98 6.89
C GLU A 265 8.91 11.72 6.14
N ALA A 266 7.96 11.01 6.72
CA ALA A 266 7.30 9.88 6.09
C ALA A 266 6.15 10.34 5.18
N PHE A 267 5.86 9.55 4.14
CA PHE A 267 4.71 9.80 3.26
C PHE A 267 3.42 9.32 3.92
N TRP A 268 2.35 10.10 3.70
CA TRP A 268 1.00 9.73 4.12
C TRP A 268 0.22 9.36 2.87
N VAL A 269 -0.17 8.10 2.76
CA VAL A 269 -0.89 7.55 1.60
C VAL A 269 -2.22 6.98 2.06
N VAL A 270 -3.32 7.57 1.62
CA VAL A 270 -4.65 7.03 1.86
C VAL A 270 -4.87 5.83 0.97
N GLU A 271 -5.38 4.74 1.55
CA GLU A 271 -5.88 3.61 0.80
C GLU A 271 -7.23 3.17 1.35
N ARG A 272 -8.24 3.13 0.49
CA ARG A 272 -9.58 2.71 0.84
C ARG A 272 -10.06 1.59 -0.06
N GLU A 273 -10.52 0.51 0.56
CA GLU A 273 -11.11 -0.65 -0.13
C GLU A 273 -12.63 -0.72 0.08
N ASN A 274 -13.16 0.02 1.03
CA ASN A 274 -14.57 0.07 1.37
C ASN A 274 -15.04 1.52 1.54
N PHE A 275 -16.24 1.82 1.07
CA PHE A 275 -16.79 3.17 1.05
C PHE A 275 -18.09 3.19 1.86
N TYR A 276 -18.17 4.08 2.86
CA TYR A 276 -19.36 4.25 3.71
C TYR A 276 -20.45 5.15 3.07
N THR A 277 -20.11 5.85 1.99
CA THR A 277 -21.01 6.58 1.10
C THR A 277 -20.50 6.45 -0.33
N ASP A 278 -20.79 7.38 -1.24
CA ASP A 278 -20.20 7.34 -2.57
C ASP A 278 -18.67 7.49 -2.52
N HIS A 279 -18.01 6.94 -3.51
CA HIS A 279 -16.57 6.84 -3.63
C HIS A 279 -15.86 8.19 -3.42
N ASP A 280 -16.24 9.20 -4.20
CA ASP A 280 -15.53 10.48 -4.24
C ASP A 280 -15.75 11.28 -2.95
N THR A 281 -16.96 11.21 -2.36
CA THR A 281 -17.24 11.82 -1.07
C THR A 281 -16.39 11.23 0.03
N CYS A 282 -16.27 9.88 0.12
CA CYS A 282 -15.40 9.22 1.12
C CYS A 282 -13.97 9.70 1.01
N LEU A 283 -13.39 9.68 -0.20
CA LEU A 283 -11.98 10.04 -0.40
C LEU A 283 -11.72 11.53 -0.17
N LYS A 284 -12.66 12.39 -0.55
CA LYS A 284 -12.58 13.83 -0.27
C LYS A 284 -12.62 14.13 1.22
N GLU A 285 -13.51 13.46 1.96
CA GLU A 285 -13.62 13.61 3.41
C GLU A 285 -12.36 13.10 4.13
N ASP A 286 -11.78 12.00 3.69
CA ASP A 286 -10.52 11.47 4.26
C ASP A 286 -9.37 12.48 4.09
N CYS A 287 -9.19 13.01 2.89
CA CYS A 287 -8.17 14.03 2.62
C CYS A 287 -8.38 15.29 3.49
N ALA A 288 -9.61 15.79 3.53
CA ALA A 288 -9.95 16.98 4.30
C ALA A 288 -9.76 16.77 5.80
N TRP A 289 -10.17 15.60 6.31
CA TRP A 289 -10.02 15.26 7.73
C TRP A 289 -8.55 15.21 8.16
N LEU A 290 -7.69 14.55 7.39
CA LEU A 290 -6.24 14.49 7.67
C LEU A 290 -5.62 15.88 7.70
N LYS A 291 -5.88 16.71 6.67
CA LYS A 291 -5.35 18.08 6.58
C LYS A 291 -5.83 19.00 7.71
N ALA A 292 -7.03 18.76 8.23
CA ALA A 292 -7.61 19.56 9.30
C ALA A 292 -7.18 19.14 10.70
N ASN A 293 -6.97 17.85 10.94
CA ASN A 293 -6.84 17.30 12.28
C ASN A 293 -5.41 16.85 12.65
N ILE A 294 -4.55 16.56 11.67
CA ILE A 294 -3.18 16.10 11.94
C ILE A 294 -2.21 17.28 11.82
N LYS A 295 -1.51 17.58 12.93
CA LYS A 295 -0.62 18.75 13.06
C LYS A 295 0.83 18.39 13.36
#